data_b1fa40dd471da48cb75831a2d9cecaa3
#
_entry.id   b1fa40dd471da48cb75831a2d9cecaa3
#
_cell.length_a   1.000
_cell.length_b   1.000
_cell.length_c   1.000
_cell.angle_alpha   90.00
_cell.angle_beta   90.00
_cell.angle_gamma   90.00
#
_symmetry.space_group_name_H-M   'P 1'
#
loop_
_entity.id
_entity.type
_entity.pdbx_description
1 polymer ?
#
loop_
_entity_poly.entity_id
_entity_poly.type
_entity_poly.pdbx_seq_one_letter_code
_entity_poly.pdbx_strand_id
1 'polypeptide(L)'
;MAETAKKLYADRVAEADMPFFLRQFAAYRLDEVLDQWKPYEQVCKNAIRRTCERWGVKTTDEEMGTFYKAVPTWGPHPDVPAALAKVAKEIPLVIFSNADDSQIMHNVEQLGAPFHKVFTAQQAQAYKPRLRAFEYMLDNLNCNPEEVLHVSSSLRYDLMPASDMGIKNKVFVARGHEPSTPYYGYTEISDLSGLPGVVGL
;
A
#
# COMPACT_ATOMS: atom_id res chain seq x y z
N MET A 1 -1.92 -11.15 2.28
CA MET A 1 -3.20 -11.36 1.54
C MET A 1 -3.20 -12.64 0.71
N ALA A 2 -2.23 -12.88 -0.15
CA ALA A 2 -2.18 -14.10 -0.95
C ALA A 2 -2.24 -15.38 -0.11
N GLU A 3 -1.41 -15.48 0.92
CA GLU A 3 -1.40 -16.63 1.83
C GLU A 3 -2.72 -16.81 2.57
N THR A 4 -3.35 -15.72 3.00
CA THR A 4 -4.67 -15.75 3.65
C THR A 4 -5.73 -16.30 2.70
N ALA A 5 -5.76 -15.83 1.45
CA ALA A 5 -6.71 -16.31 0.45
C ALA A 5 -6.49 -17.79 0.11
N LYS A 6 -5.25 -18.22 -0.05
CA LYS A 6 -4.91 -19.64 -0.27
C LYS A 6 -5.41 -20.51 0.88
N LYS A 7 -5.17 -20.10 2.13
CA LYS A 7 -5.66 -20.85 3.31
C LYS A 7 -7.18 -20.97 3.37
N LEU A 8 -7.90 -19.92 2.96
CA LEU A 8 -9.37 -19.87 3.08
C LEU A 8 -10.11 -20.51 1.90
N TYR A 9 -9.51 -20.47 0.68
CA TYR A 9 -10.24 -20.81 -0.56
C TYR A 9 -9.57 -21.88 -1.41
N ALA A 10 -8.48 -22.54 -0.95
CA ALA A 10 -7.80 -23.59 -1.72
C ALA A 10 -8.69 -24.83 -1.98
N ASP A 11 -9.73 -25.03 -1.16
CA ASP A 11 -10.72 -26.09 -1.34
C ASP A 11 -11.83 -25.72 -2.36
N ARG A 12 -11.94 -24.44 -2.73
CA ARG A 12 -13.01 -23.87 -3.56
C ARG A 12 -12.52 -23.18 -4.82
N VAL A 13 -11.23 -22.86 -4.91
CA VAL A 13 -10.57 -22.24 -6.07
C VAL A 13 -9.39 -23.11 -6.46
N ALA A 14 -9.39 -23.60 -7.71
CA ALA A 14 -8.30 -24.43 -8.21
C ALA A 14 -6.95 -23.72 -8.13
N GLU A 15 -5.88 -24.44 -7.85
CA GLU A 15 -4.53 -23.90 -7.72
C GLU A 15 -4.10 -23.06 -8.93
N ALA A 16 -4.42 -23.56 -10.14
CA ALA A 16 -4.12 -22.86 -11.39
C ALA A 16 -4.85 -21.52 -11.54
N ASP A 17 -6.03 -21.38 -10.94
CA ASP A 17 -6.87 -20.19 -11.02
C ASP A 17 -6.60 -19.19 -9.89
N MET A 18 -5.98 -19.63 -8.81
CA MET A 18 -5.70 -18.82 -7.61
C MET A 18 -4.97 -17.48 -7.93
N PRO A 19 -3.97 -17.44 -8.84
CA PRO A 19 -3.33 -16.17 -9.22
C PRO A 19 -4.31 -15.17 -9.84
N PHE A 20 -5.29 -15.62 -10.63
CA PHE A 20 -6.28 -14.74 -11.22
C PHE A 20 -7.34 -14.30 -10.19
N PHE A 21 -7.78 -15.20 -9.33
CA PHE A 21 -8.66 -14.88 -8.20
C PHE A 21 -8.06 -13.76 -7.34
N LEU A 22 -6.76 -13.85 -7.00
CA LEU A 22 -6.05 -12.84 -6.22
C LEU A 22 -5.91 -11.50 -6.95
N ARG A 23 -5.67 -11.51 -8.26
CA ARG A 23 -5.65 -10.29 -9.06
C ARG A 23 -7.01 -9.60 -9.09
N GLN A 24 -8.10 -10.35 -9.20
CA GLN A 24 -9.46 -9.79 -9.15
C GLN A 24 -9.78 -9.24 -7.76
N PHE A 25 -9.40 -9.93 -6.69
CA PHE A 25 -9.54 -9.42 -5.34
C PHE A 25 -8.79 -8.09 -5.14
N ALA A 26 -7.56 -7.99 -5.65
CA ALA A 26 -6.80 -6.74 -5.63
C ALA A 26 -7.48 -5.62 -6.43
N ALA A 27 -8.06 -5.95 -7.61
CA ALA A 27 -8.79 -4.99 -8.44
C ALA A 27 -10.07 -4.49 -7.75
N TYR A 28 -10.88 -5.39 -7.17
CA TYR A 28 -12.07 -5.00 -6.41
C TYR A 28 -11.72 -4.16 -5.18
N ARG A 29 -10.60 -4.45 -4.52
CA ARG A 29 -10.14 -3.63 -3.39
C ARG A 29 -9.76 -2.21 -3.82
N LEU A 30 -9.12 -2.06 -5.00
CA LEU A 30 -8.87 -0.74 -5.58
C LEU A 30 -10.18 -0.02 -5.91
N ASP A 31 -11.14 -0.71 -6.49
CA ASP A 31 -12.47 -0.15 -6.80
C ASP A 31 -13.20 0.32 -5.55
N GLU A 32 -13.17 -0.47 -4.47
CA GLU A 32 -13.78 -0.10 -3.17
C GLU A 32 -13.16 1.14 -2.52
N VAL A 33 -11.86 1.37 -2.67
CA VAL A 33 -11.20 2.57 -2.11
C VAL A 33 -11.45 3.83 -2.95
N LEU A 34 -11.88 3.69 -4.20
CA LEU A 34 -12.28 4.82 -5.06
C LEU A 34 -13.69 5.33 -4.77
N ASP A 35 -14.51 4.54 -4.13
CA ASP A 35 -15.87 4.88 -3.73
C ASP A 35 -15.89 5.82 -2.50
N GLN A 36 -17.07 6.09 -1.94
CA GLN A 36 -17.22 6.85 -0.70
C GLN A 36 -16.41 6.24 0.43
N TRP A 37 -15.92 7.10 1.31
CA TRP A 37 -15.17 6.66 2.49
C TRP A 37 -15.94 5.61 3.29
N LYS A 38 -15.24 4.56 3.67
CA LYS A 38 -15.69 3.50 4.57
C LYS A 38 -14.47 2.93 5.32
N PRO A 39 -14.61 2.34 6.51
CA PRO A 39 -13.49 1.70 7.22
C PRO A 39 -12.83 0.61 6.37
N TYR A 40 -11.52 0.42 6.55
CA TYR A 40 -10.74 -0.54 5.74
C TYR A 40 -11.22 -1.99 5.90
N GLU A 41 -11.75 -2.35 7.07
CA GLU A 41 -12.41 -3.65 7.24
C GLU A 41 -13.54 -3.84 6.25
N GLN A 42 -14.37 -2.82 6.05
CA GLN A 42 -15.47 -2.87 5.10
C GLN A 42 -14.97 -2.95 3.65
N VAL A 43 -13.89 -2.23 3.31
CA VAL A 43 -13.22 -2.33 2.00
C VAL A 43 -12.78 -3.77 1.75
N CYS A 44 -12.09 -4.40 2.70
CA CYS A 44 -11.64 -5.79 2.58
C CYS A 44 -12.81 -6.77 2.42
N LYS A 45 -13.85 -6.64 3.25
CA LYS A 45 -15.03 -7.51 3.21
C LYS A 45 -15.79 -7.38 1.89
N ASN A 46 -16.03 -6.15 1.42
CA ASN A 46 -16.72 -5.91 0.15
C ASN A 46 -15.94 -6.48 -1.03
N ALA A 47 -14.63 -6.22 -1.08
CA ALA A 47 -13.79 -6.67 -2.17
C ALA A 47 -13.74 -8.21 -2.28
N ILE A 48 -13.57 -8.91 -1.16
CA ILE A 48 -13.54 -10.38 -1.20
C ILE A 48 -14.93 -10.97 -1.46
N ARG A 49 -16.01 -10.40 -0.93
CA ARG A 49 -17.38 -10.82 -1.24
C ARG A 49 -17.64 -10.72 -2.75
N ARG A 50 -17.38 -9.57 -3.37
CA ARG A 50 -17.55 -9.36 -4.82
C ARG A 50 -16.71 -10.32 -5.65
N THR A 51 -15.48 -10.63 -5.19
CA THR A 51 -14.63 -11.62 -5.85
C THR A 51 -15.27 -13.01 -5.77
N CYS A 52 -15.69 -13.44 -4.60
CA CYS A 52 -16.33 -14.75 -4.40
C CYS A 52 -17.63 -14.88 -5.20
N GLU A 53 -18.48 -13.84 -5.20
CA GLU A 53 -19.71 -13.80 -6.02
C GLU A 53 -19.40 -13.96 -7.50
N ARG A 54 -18.38 -13.28 -8.01
CA ARG A 54 -17.96 -13.36 -9.43
C ARG A 54 -17.47 -14.76 -9.80
N TRP A 55 -16.89 -15.48 -8.84
CA TRP A 55 -16.35 -16.84 -9.03
C TRP A 55 -17.34 -17.95 -8.66
N GLY A 56 -18.52 -17.62 -8.16
CA GLY A 56 -19.47 -18.60 -7.65
C GLY A 56 -18.95 -19.35 -6.41
N VAL A 57 -18.02 -18.74 -5.68
CA VAL A 57 -17.39 -19.28 -4.46
C VAL A 57 -18.18 -18.83 -3.24
N LYS A 58 -18.54 -19.76 -2.36
CA LYS A 58 -19.17 -19.43 -1.08
C LYS A 58 -18.14 -18.84 -0.13
N THR A 59 -18.54 -17.85 0.65
CA THR A 59 -17.71 -17.23 1.72
C THR A 59 -18.60 -16.81 2.87
N THR A 60 -18.01 -16.71 4.08
CA THR A 60 -18.70 -16.28 5.30
C THR A 60 -18.16 -14.93 5.77
N ASP A 61 -18.91 -14.23 6.64
CA ASP A 61 -18.47 -12.97 7.25
C ASP A 61 -17.18 -13.14 8.06
N GLU A 62 -17.01 -14.30 8.71
CA GLU A 62 -15.80 -14.61 9.46
C GLU A 62 -14.58 -14.75 8.55
N GLU A 63 -14.71 -15.50 7.43
CA GLU A 63 -13.66 -15.64 6.43
C GLU A 63 -13.29 -14.29 5.83
N MET A 64 -14.27 -13.47 5.46
CA MET A 64 -14.04 -12.13 4.94
C MET A 64 -13.31 -11.22 5.94
N GLY A 65 -13.66 -11.30 7.23
CA GLY A 65 -13.01 -10.54 8.30
C GLY A 65 -11.55 -10.93 8.54
N THR A 66 -11.15 -12.16 8.18
CA THR A 66 -9.78 -12.65 8.36
C THR A 66 -8.75 -11.82 7.55
N PHE A 67 -9.13 -11.27 6.41
CA PHE A 67 -8.23 -10.42 5.61
C PHE A 67 -7.83 -9.14 6.33
N TYR A 68 -8.78 -8.49 6.98
CA TYR A 68 -8.50 -7.30 7.78
C TYR A 68 -7.64 -7.62 9.01
N LYS A 69 -7.98 -8.70 9.72
CA LYS A 69 -7.23 -9.17 10.89
C LYS A 69 -5.79 -9.59 10.58
N ALA A 70 -5.50 -9.94 9.33
CA ALA A 70 -4.16 -10.33 8.91
C ALA A 70 -3.21 -9.12 8.69
N VAL A 71 -3.73 -7.90 8.51
CA VAL A 71 -2.90 -6.72 8.20
C VAL A 71 -1.78 -6.48 9.22
N PRO A 72 -2.02 -6.50 10.54
CA PRO A 72 -0.95 -6.29 11.53
C PRO A 72 0.14 -7.37 11.53
N THR A 73 -0.14 -8.53 10.93
CA THR A 73 0.83 -9.65 10.90
C THR A 73 1.84 -9.54 9.75
N TRP A 74 1.69 -8.55 8.85
CA TRP A 74 2.59 -8.39 7.72
C TRP A 74 3.83 -7.61 8.15
N GLY A 75 4.96 -8.30 8.15
CA GLY A 75 6.26 -7.69 8.40
C GLY A 75 6.83 -7.00 7.15
N PRO A 76 7.89 -6.19 7.34
CA PRO A 76 8.61 -5.59 6.24
C PRO A 76 9.37 -6.65 5.41
N HIS A 77 9.69 -6.31 4.17
CA HIS A 77 10.69 -7.07 3.43
C HIS A 77 12.07 -6.95 4.10
N PRO A 78 12.96 -7.96 3.96
CA PRO A 78 14.24 -8.00 4.67
C PRO A 78 15.16 -6.80 4.39
N ASP A 79 15.07 -6.19 3.21
CA ASP A 79 15.84 -5.04 2.76
C ASP A 79 15.40 -3.70 3.41
N VAL A 80 14.19 -3.65 3.99
CA VAL A 80 13.55 -2.39 4.42
C VAL A 80 14.19 -1.79 5.68
N PRO A 81 14.36 -2.52 6.81
CA PRO A 81 14.79 -1.88 8.06
C PRO A 81 16.17 -1.22 7.96
N ALA A 82 17.16 -1.90 7.35
CA ALA A 82 18.52 -1.38 7.22
C ALA A 82 18.57 -0.13 6.32
N ALA A 83 17.82 -0.14 5.21
CA ALA A 83 17.75 1.00 4.31
C ALA A 83 17.11 2.22 4.97
N LEU A 84 15.96 2.04 5.63
CA LEU A 84 15.27 3.13 6.33
C LEU A 84 16.10 3.68 7.49
N ALA A 85 16.76 2.82 8.28
CA ALA A 85 17.61 3.26 9.37
C ALA A 85 18.81 4.10 8.88
N LYS A 86 19.30 3.84 7.66
CA LYS A 86 20.37 4.65 7.05
C LYS A 86 19.84 6.01 6.61
N VAL A 87 18.72 6.04 5.87
CA VAL A 87 18.11 7.28 5.35
C VAL A 87 17.60 8.19 6.47
N ALA A 88 17.02 7.61 7.53
CA ALA A 88 16.47 8.35 8.67
C ALA A 88 17.49 9.20 9.44
N LYS A 89 18.79 8.99 9.25
CA LYS A 89 19.84 9.80 9.89
C LYS A 89 19.93 11.21 9.30
N GLU A 90 19.55 11.35 8.03
CA GLU A 90 19.73 12.58 7.26
C GLU A 90 18.40 13.16 6.74
N ILE A 91 17.39 12.30 6.55
CA ILE A 91 16.12 12.70 5.92
C ILE A 91 14.95 12.26 6.81
N PRO A 92 14.04 13.16 7.17
CA PRO A 92 12.83 12.80 7.92
C PRO A 92 11.96 11.82 7.14
N LEU A 93 11.63 10.68 7.74
CA LEU A 93 10.76 9.68 7.13
C LEU A 93 9.29 9.94 7.49
N VAL A 94 8.41 9.75 6.52
CA VAL A 94 6.96 9.84 6.69
C VAL A 94 6.31 8.58 6.15
N ILE A 95 5.37 8.01 6.92
CA ILE A 95 4.48 6.97 6.44
C ILE A 95 3.21 7.59 5.90
N PHE A 96 2.80 7.14 4.71
CA PHE A 96 1.52 7.48 4.10
C PHE A 96 0.83 6.20 3.64
N SER A 97 -0.16 5.74 4.43
CA SER A 97 -0.72 4.39 4.31
C SER A 97 -2.25 4.39 4.15
N ASN A 98 -2.75 3.40 3.39
CA ASN A 98 -4.17 3.06 3.32
C ASN A 98 -4.66 2.20 4.52
N ALA A 99 -3.88 2.10 5.58
CA ALA A 99 -4.26 1.39 6.80
C ALA A 99 -5.12 2.26 7.74
N ASP A 100 -5.73 1.60 8.72
CA ASP A 100 -6.37 2.25 9.86
C ASP A 100 -5.34 2.58 10.94
N ASP A 101 -5.63 3.60 11.77
CA ASP A 101 -4.77 4.04 12.87
C ASP A 101 -4.46 2.91 13.87
N SER A 102 -5.45 2.07 14.15
CA SER A 102 -5.31 0.96 15.11
C SER A 102 -4.37 -0.15 14.63
N GLN A 103 -4.15 -0.27 13.32
CA GLN A 103 -3.36 -1.37 12.75
C GLN A 103 -1.95 -0.94 12.34
N ILE A 104 -1.81 0.30 11.87
CA ILE A 104 -0.56 0.74 11.24
C ILE A 104 0.64 0.71 12.20
N MET A 105 0.42 1.00 13.49
CA MET A 105 1.52 1.09 14.46
C MET A 105 2.24 -0.24 14.66
N HIS A 106 1.55 -1.38 14.59
CA HIS A 106 2.18 -2.70 14.64
C HIS A 106 3.17 -2.93 13.49
N ASN A 107 2.84 -2.38 12.30
CA ASN A 107 3.73 -2.48 11.15
C ASN A 107 4.89 -1.48 11.26
N VAL A 108 4.62 -0.26 11.75
CA VAL A 108 5.64 0.80 11.93
C VAL A 108 6.76 0.35 12.88
N GLU A 109 6.41 -0.26 14.01
CA GLU A 109 7.37 -0.78 14.99
C GLU A 109 8.39 -1.77 14.38
N GLN A 110 7.96 -2.52 13.36
CA GLN A 110 8.81 -3.50 12.69
C GLN A 110 9.74 -2.88 11.63
N LEU A 111 9.56 -1.61 11.26
CA LEU A 111 10.35 -0.96 10.21
C LEU A 111 11.77 -0.55 10.67
N GLY A 112 12.04 -0.54 11.97
CA GLY A 112 13.38 -0.34 12.53
C GLY A 112 13.98 1.05 12.31
N ALA A 113 13.15 2.07 12.05
CA ALA A 113 13.58 3.46 11.85
C ALA A 113 12.60 4.44 12.51
N PRO A 114 13.05 5.62 12.94
CA PRO A 114 12.17 6.67 13.44
C PRO A 114 11.40 7.33 12.28
N PHE A 115 10.12 7.60 12.51
CA PHE A 115 9.28 8.34 11.56
C PHE A 115 8.87 9.69 12.15
N HIS A 116 8.99 10.73 11.33
CA HIS A 116 8.57 12.08 11.68
C HIS A 116 7.05 12.16 11.81
N LYS A 117 6.31 11.54 10.89
CA LYS A 117 4.84 11.46 10.89
C LYS A 117 4.35 10.16 10.28
N VAL A 118 3.14 9.77 10.68
CA VAL A 118 2.38 8.64 10.13
C VAL A 118 1.02 9.17 9.72
N PHE A 119 0.71 9.12 8.43
CA PHE A 119 -0.58 9.47 7.87
C PHE A 119 -1.33 8.23 7.41
N THR A 120 -2.59 8.16 7.76
CA THR A 120 -3.48 7.05 7.41
C THR A 120 -4.65 7.51 6.58
N ALA A 121 -5.26 6.58 5.84
CA ALA A 121 -6.50 6.86 5.14
C ALA A 121 -7.64 7.22 6.10
N GLN A 122 -7.63 6.70 7.32
CA GLN A 122 -8.61 7.02 8.35
C GLN A 122 -8.54 8.48 8.75
N GLN A 123 -7.35 9.03 8.96
CA GLN A 123 -7.14 10.45 9.26
C GLN A 123 -7.56 11.36 8.10
N ALA A 124 -7.17 10.99 6.87
CA ALA A 124 -7.52 11.74 5.66
C ALA A 124 -9.00 11.62 5.26
N GLN A 125 -9.75 10.64 5.81
CA GLN A 125 -11.09 10.24 5.34
C GLN A 125 -11.11 10.00 3.82
N ALA A 126 -9.99 9.53 3.29
CA ALA A 126 -9.77 9.22 1.89
C ALA A 126 -8.62 8.21 1.73
N TYR A 127 -8.80 7.29 0.82
CA TYR A 127 -7.76 6.32 0.45
C TYR A 127 -6.92 6.83 -0.73
N LYS A 128 -5.63 6.48 -0.79
CA LYS A 128 -4.89 6.48 -2.04
C LYS A 128 -5.58 5.49 -3.01
N PRO A 129 -5.72 5.79 -4.29
CA PRO A 129 -5.07 6.85 -5.07
C PRO A 129 -5.84 8.19 -5.14
N ARG A 130 -6.88 8.42 -4.34
CA ARG A 130 -7.62 9.69 -4.38
C ARG A 130 -6.69 10.84 -3.98
N LEU A 131 -6.71 11.91 -4.77
CA LEU A 131 -5.85 13.09 -4.55
C LEU A 131 -6.08 13.74 -3.19
N ARG A 132 -7.31 13.69 -2.67
CA ARG A 132 -7.64 14.16 -1.31
C ARG A 132 -6.74 13.56 -0.22
N ALA A 133 -6.30 12.29 -0.36
CA ALA A 133 -5.37 11.70 0.59
C ALA A 133 -4.00 12.36 0.52
N PHE A 134 -3.52 12.68 -0.69
CA PHE A 134 -2.27 13.39 -0.91
C PHE A 134 -2.33 14.84 -0.44
N GLU A 135 -3.44 15.54 -0.73
CA GLU A 135 -3.70 16.89 -0.22
C GLU A 135 -3.61 16.91 1.31
N TYR A 136 -4.29 15.98 1.99
CA TYR A 136 -4.23 15.86 3.44
C TYR A 136 -2.79 15.68 3.95
N MET A 137 -1.99 14.83 3.31
CA MET A 137 -0.59 14.61 3.68
C MET A 137 0.24 15.88 3.52
N LEU A 138 0.17 16.54 2.36
CA LEU A 138 0.95 17.75 2.06
C LEU A 138 0.57 18.91 2.99
N ASP A 139 -0.72 19.15 3.21
CA ASP A 139 -1.22 20.20 4.09
C ASP A 139 -0.74 19.99 5.55
N ASN A 140 -0.78 18.75 6.04
CA ASN A 140 -0.35 18.44 7.41
C ASN A 140 1.17 18.34 7.58
N LEU A 141 1.93 18.18 6.49
CA LEU A 141 3.38 18.35 6.47
C LEU A 141 3.77 19.83 6.36
N ASN A 142 2.87 20.66 5.87
CA ASN A 142 3.13 22.06 5.52
C ASN A 142 4.30 22.17 4.54
N CYS A 143 4.30 21.34 3.50
CA CYS A 143 5.35 21.30 2.48
C CYS A 143 4.75 21.29 1.06
N ASN A 144 5.57 21.74 0.10
CA ASN A 144 5.22 21.69 -1.31
C ASN A 144 5.54 20.31 -1.92
N PRO A 145 4.88 19.94 -3.02
CA PRO A 145 5.16 18.67 -3.71
C PRO A 145 6.65 18.47 -4.09
N GLU A 146 7.36 19.53 -4.41
CA GLU A 146 8.78 19.50 -4.79
C GLU A 146 9.72 19.11 -3.63
N GLU A 147 9.27 19.29 -2.38
CA GLU A 147 10.04 18.99 -1.16
C GLU A 147 9.90 17.52 -0.73
N VAL A 148 9.04 16.75 -1.42
CA VAL A 148 8.76 15.35 -1.09
C VAL A 148 9.43 14.40 -2.07
N LEU A 149 10.10 13.37 -1.55
CA LEU A 149 10.46 12.17 -2.29
C LEU A 149 9.45 11.06 -1.98
N HIS A 150 8.60 10.72 -2.96
CA HIS A 150 7.60 9.67 -2.80
C HIS A 150 8.13 8.31 -3.24
N VAL A 151 8.20 7.36 -2.31
CA VAL A 151 8.78 6.02 -2.54
C VAL A 151 7.70 4.96 -2.40
N SER A 152 7.46 4.17 -3.45
CA SER A 152 6.46 3.10 -3.41
C SER A 152 6.73 1.99 -4.41
N SER A 153 6.20 0.79 -4.14
CA SER A 153 6.12 -0.32 -5.09
C SER A 153 4.78 -0.38 -5.84
N SER A 154 3.92 0.63 -5.70
CA SER A 154 2.64 0.70 -6.41
C SER A 154 2.57 1.93 -7.31
N LEU A 155 2.36 1.67 -8.59
CA LEU A 155 2.04 2.73 -9.55
C LEU A 155 0.62 3.25 -9.31
N ARG A 156 -0.35 2.34 -9.22
CA ARG A 156 -1.78 2.67 -9.16
C ARG A 156 -2.18 3.46 -7.91
N TYR A 157 -1.66 3.05 -6.75
CA TYR A 157 -2.00 3.71 -5.48
C TYR A 157 -1.15 4.96 -5.21
N ASP A 158 0.06 5.02 -5.76
CA ASP A 158 1.07 5.95 -5.30
C ASP A 158 1.68 6.81 -6.42
N LEU A 159 2.42 6.23 -7.38
CA LEU A 159 3.25 7.03 -8.28
C LEU A 159 2.45 7.78 -9.35
N MET A 160 1.32 7.20 -9.80
CA MET A 160 0.40 7.90 -10.70
C MET A 160 -0.21 9.13 -10.01
N PRO A 161 -0.93 9.00 -8.86
CA PRO A 161 -1.49 10.18 -8.21
C PRO A 161 -0.43 11.12 -7.66
N ALA A 162 0.76 10.66 -7.24
CA ALA A 162 1.87 11.54 -6.89
C ALA A 162 2.31 12.42 -8.07
N SER A 163 2.32 11.86 -9.28
CA SER A 163 2.60 12.62 -10.51
C SER A 163 1.52 13.69 -10.77
N ASP A 164 0.23 13.32 -10.58
CA ASP A 164 -0.90 14.24 -10.76
C ASP A 164 -0.88 15.37 -9.71
N MET A 165 -0.36 15.10 -8.51
CA MET A 165 -0.15 16.10 -7.45
C MET A 165 1.11 16.97 -7.65
N GLY A 166 1.87 16.78 -8.73
CA GLY A 166 3.08 17.55 -8.99
C GLY A 166 4.32 17.12 -8.22
N ILE A 167 4.29 15.96 -7.54
CA ILE A 167 5.46 15.38 -6.88
C ILE A 167 6.41 14.87 -7.95
N LYS A 168 7.50 15.61 -8.18
CA LYS A 168 8.49 15.28 -9.22
C LYS A 168 9.47 14.20 -8.77
N ASN A 169 9.87 14.22 -7.51
CA ASN A 169 10.82 13.27 -6.95
C ASN A 169 10.09 11.98 -6.55
N LYS A 170 10.27 10.93 -7.33
CA LYS A 170 9.59 9.63 -7.13
C LYS A 170 10.56 8.48 -7.29
N VAL A 171 10.38 7.44 -6.47
CA VAL A 171 11.10 6.18 -6.56
C VAL A 171 10.12 5.03 -6.68
N PHE A 172 10.25 4.25 -7.75
CA PHE A 172 9.53 2.99 -7.90
C PHE A 172 10.39 1.83 -7.41
N VAL A 173 9.87 1.10 -6.42
CA VAL A 173 10.52 -0.12 -5.93
C VAL A 173 9.95 -1.31 -6.70
N ALA A 174 10.69 -1.81 -7.68
CA ALA A 174 10.25 -2.81 -8.66
C ALA A 174 10.22 -4.24 -8.07
N ARG A 175 9.25 -4.52 -7.22
CA ARG A 175 9.07 -5.83 -6.56
C ARG A 175 8.30 -6.86 -7.41
N GLY A 176 8.06 -6.58 -8.69
CA GLY A 176 7.35 -7.48 -9.62
C GLY A 176 5.83 -7.53 -9.43
N HIS A 177 5.24 -6.63 -8.62
CA HIS A 177 3.79 -6.59 -8.42
C HIS A 177 3.06 -5.84 -9.54
N GLU A 178 3.68 -4.81 -10.09
CA GLU A 178 3.18 -4.00 -11.19
C GLU A 178 4.29 -3.80 -12.22
N PRO A 179 3.97 -3.69 -13.52
CA PRO A 179 4.97 -3.45 -14.56
C PRO A 179 5.53 -2.04 -14.44
N SER A 180 6.80 -1.86 -14.81
CA SER A 180 7.41 -0.53 -14.92
C SER A 180 6.67 0.32 -15.93
N THR A 181 6.43 1.60 -15.61
CA THR A 181 5.73 2.56 -16.46
C THR A 181 6.48 3.91 -16.44
N PRO A 182 7.58 4.05 -17.19
CA PRO A 182 8.49 5.21 -17.15
C PRO A 182 7.83 6.55 -17.44
N TYR A 183 6.65 6.56 -18.05
CA TYR A 183 5.86 7.78 -18.33
C TYR A 183 5.68 8.67 -17.09
N TYR A 184 5.58 8.08 -15.91
CA TYR A 184 5.37 8.85 -14.66
C TYR A 184 6.65 9.45 -14.08
N GLY A 185 7.81 9.29 -14.72
CA GLY A 185 9.05 9.94 -14.35
C GLY A 185 9.51 9.65 -12.93
N TYR A 186 10.14 8.49 -12.69
CA TYR A 186 10.65 8.07 -11.40
C TYR A 186 12.03 7.41 -11.55
N THR A 187 12.79 7.36 -10.48
CA THR A 187 13.95 6.48 -10.37
C THR A 187 13.49 5.07 -9.99
N GLU A 188 13.91 4.06 -10.73
CA GLU A 188 13.58 2.67 -10.44
C GLU A 188 14.70 2.00 -9.65
N ILE A 189 14.34 1.28 -8.59
CA ILE A 189 15.23 0.43 -7.78
C ILE A 189 14.59 -0.95 -7.61
N SER A 190 15.41 -2.01 -7.52
CA SER A 190 14.91 -3.39 -7.37
C SER A 190 14.32 -3.67 -5.99
N ASP A 191 14.90 -3.05 -4.97
CA ASP A 191 14.52 -3.14 -3.56
C ASP A 191 14.96 -1.89 -2.80
N LEU A 192 14.59 -1.77 -1.52
CA LEU A 192 14.82 -0.55 -0.76
C LEU A 192 16.31 -0.33 -0.39
N SER A 193 17.17 -1.34 -0.53
CA SER A 193 18.62 -1.17 -0.30
C SER A 193 19.25 -0.16 -1.26
N GLY A 194 18.63 0.07 -2.43
CA GLY A 194 19.04 1.10 -3.38
C GLY A 194 18.65 2.54 -2.97
N LEU A 195 17.71 2.73 -2.03
CA LEU A 195 17.22 4.05 -1.66
C LEU A 195 18.31 5.00 -1.11
N PRO A 196 19.24 4.56 -0.24
CA PRO A 196 20.33 5.45 0.22
C PRO A 196 21.11 6.05 -0.96
N GLY A 197 21.43 5.27 -1.98
CA GLY A 197 22.14 5.76 -3.17
C GLY A 197 21.35 6.80 -3.98
N VAL A 198 20.02 6.66 -4.05
CA VAL A 198 19.14 7.64 -4.71
C VAL A 198 19.19 9.00 -4.02
N VAL A 199 19.33 9.02 -2.70
CA VAL A 199 19.37 10.26 -1.89
C VAL A 199 20.80 10.73 -1.56
N GLY A 200 21.81 10.13 -2.19
CA GLY A 200 23.21 10.58 -2.07
C GLY A 200 23.93 10.12 -0.78
N LEU A 201 23.49 9.00 -0.14
CA LEU A 201 24.03 8.42 1.09
C LEU A 201 24.82 7.14 0.84
#